data_a840809a3069862824b9dc2b5c6f8b26
#
_entry.id   a840809a3069862824b9dc2b5c6f8b26
#
_cell.length_a   1.000
_cell.length_b   1.000
_cell.length_c   1.000
_cell.angle_alpha   90.00
_cell.angle_beta   90.00
_cell.angle_gamma   90.00
#
_symmetry.space_group_name_H-M   'P 1'
#
loop_
_entity.id
_entity.type
_entity.pdbx_description
1 polymer ?
#
loop_
_entity_poly.entity_id
_entity_poly.type
_entity_poly.pdbx_seq_one_letter_code
_entity_poly.pdbx_strand_id
1 'polypeptide(L)'
;MNQNRKVMAYTKLIVEKQDNICTVKINNPEALNALNSTILKELDAAFTAIGEDDSVDVVILTGEGRSFVAGADISQMSTLNAVEGKAFGELGAAVFRKIELLNKVVILSLIHI
;
A
#
# COMPACT_ATOMS: atom_id res chain seq x y z
N MET A 1 -24.60 -5.12 11.50
CA MET A 1 -23.22 -5.62 11.52
C MET A 1 -22.85 -6.12 10.15
N ASN A 2 -21.69 -5.78 9.68
CA ASN A 2 -21.25 -6.20 8.36
C ASN A 2 -20.46 -7.51 8.45
N GLN A 3 -21.08 -8.59 8.02
CA GLN A 3 -20.49 -9.93 8.10
C GLN A 3 -19.50 -10.20 6.97
N ASN A 4 -19.51 -9.37 5.90
CA ASN A 4 -18.62 -9.56 4.76
C ASN A 4 -17.30 -8.83 4.90
N ARG A 5 -17.16 -8.03 5.95
CA ARG A 5 -15.95 -7.26 6.16
C ARG A 5 -14.86 -8.13 6.76
N LYS A 6 -13.71 -8.13 6.10
CA LYS A 6 -12.50 -8.78 6.60
C LYS A 6 -11.39 -7.75 6.73
N VAL A 7 -10.64 -7.84 7.80
CA VAL A 7 -9.49 -6.99 8.05
C VAL A 7 -8.25 -7.88 8.16
N MET A 8 -7.25 -7.58 7.36
CA MET A 8 -5.98 -8.29 7.41
C MET A 8 -4.96 -7.43 8.15
N ALA A 9 -4.20 -8.07 9.02
CA ALA A 9 -3.23 -7.36 9.86
C ALA A 9 -1.87 -7.25 9.17
N TYR A 10 -1.44 -6.03 8.95
CA TYR A 10 -0.09 -5.67 8.55
C TYR A 10 0.42 -4.65 9.55
N THR A 11 1.73 -4.39 9.55
CA THR A 11 2.30 -3.41 10.46
C THR A 11 1.99 -1.98 10.04
N LYS A 12 2.14 -1.69 8.77
CA LYS A 12 1.98 -0.33 8.22
C LYS A 12 0.88 -0.21 7.19
N LEU A 13 0.09 -1.26 7.03
CA LEU A 13 -1.09 -1.24 6.15
C LEU A 13 -2.30 -1.70 6.92
N ILE A 14 -3.43 -1.14 6.56
CA ILE A 14 -4.74 -1.64 6.96
C ILE A 14 -5.43 -2.10 5.70
N VAL A 15 -5.71 -3.40 5.60
CA VAL A 15 -6.37 -3.98 4.42
C VAL A 15 -7.72 -4.49 4.85
N GLU A 16 -8.76 -3.92 4.26
CA GLU A 16 -10.14 -4.27 4.57
C GLU A 16 -10.85 -4.70 3.30
N LYS A 17 -11.54 -5.82 3.38
CA LYS A 17 -12.35 -6.31 2.26
C LYS A 17 -13.80 -6.33 2.68
N GLN A 18 -14.64 -5.75 1.86
CA GLN A 18 -16.09 -5.76 2.03
C GLN A 18 -16.72 -6.04 0.68
N ASP A 19 -17.41 -7.16 0.57
CA ASP A 19 -17.99 -7.63 -0.68
C ASP A 19 -16.89 -7.78 -1.75
N ASN A 20 -16.99 -7.11 -2.87
CA ASN A 20 -15.99 -7.17 -3.95
C ASN A 20 -15.01 -5.99 -3.94
N ILE A 21 -15.03 -5.19 -2.88
CA ILE A 21 -14.15 -4.02 -2.75
C ILE A 21 -13.11 -4.27 -1.68
N CYS A 22 -11.85 -4.06 -2.02
CA CYS A 22 -10.75 -4.15 -1.08
C CYS A 22 -10.13 -2.77 -0.90
N THR A 23 -10.04 -2.28 0.32
CA THR A 23 -9.44 -1.00 0.64
C THR A 23 -8.09 -1.24 1.29
N VAL A 24 -7.05 -0.66 0.71
CA VAL A 24 -5.68 -0.72 1.24
C VAL A 24 -5.32 0.67 1.73
N LYS A 25 -5.09 0.80 3.03
CA LYS A 25 -4.75 2.07 3.66
C LYS A 25 -3.31 2.02 4.16
N ILE A 26 -2.50 2.97 3.73
CA ILE A 26 -1.15 3.13 4.25
C ILE A 26 -1.27 3.82 5.61
N ASN A 27 -0.72 3.20 6.64
CA ASN A 27 -0.83 3.67 8.02
C ASN A 27 0.55 3.92 8.61
N ASN A 28 1.12 5.06 8.26
CA ASN A 28 2.40 5.52 8.78
C ASN A 28 2.29 7.01 9.15
N PRO A 29 1.40 7.35 10.09
CA PRO A 29 1.07 8.74 10.39
C PRO A 29 2.25 9.55 10.94
N GLU A 30 3.19 8.91 11.61
CA GLU A 30 4.36 9.59 12.18
C GLU A 30 5.24 10.22 11.11
N ALA A 31 5.20 9.69 9.89
CA ALA A 31 5.96 10.21 8.76
C ALA A 31 5.03 10.63 7.62
N LEU A 32 3.80 11.02 7.92
CA LEU A 32 2.79 11.45 6.95
C LEU A 32 2.57 10.41 5.85
N ASN A 33 2.56 9.14 6.23
CA ASN A 33 2.42 7.99 5.32
C ASN A 33 3.51 7.93 4.25
N ALA A 34 4.70 8.46 4.57
CA ALA A 34 5.85 8.35 3.67
C ALA A 34 6.24 6.89 3.47
N LEU A 35 6.67 6.58 2.26
CA LEU A 35 7.06 5.22 1.89
C LEU A 35 8.38 4.83 2.52
N ASN A 36 8.45 3.62 3.05
CA ASN A 36 9.68 3.01 3.51
C ASN A 36 9.71 1.56 3.04
N SER A 37 10.79 0.84 3.32
CA SER A 37 10.91 -0.54 2.84
C SER A 37 9.87 -1.47 3.44
N THR A 38 9.46 -1.25 4.69
CA THR A 38 8.42 -2.05 5.32
C THR A 38 7.10 -1.90 4.59
N ILE A 39 6.70 -0.65 4.29
CA ILE A 39 5.46 -0.37 3.56
C ILE A 39 5.51 -0.99 2.17
N LEU A 40 6.64 -0.83 1.46
CA LEU A 40 6.76 -1.39 0.12
C LEU A 40 6.65 -2.91 0.12
N LYS A 41 7.26 -3.58 1.09
CA LYS A 41 7.15 -5.04 1.21
C LYS A 41 5.74 -5.47 1.56
N GLU A 42 5.08 -4.73 2.42
CA GLU A 42 3.68 -5.03 2.78
C GLU A 42 2.74 -4.78 1.62
N LEU A 43 2.95 -3.71 0.85
CA LEU A 43 2.19 -3.46 -0.37
C LEU A 43 2.38 -4.59 -1.38
N ASP A 44 3.61 -5.04 -1.54
CA ASP A 44 3.90 -6.16 -2.44
C ASP A 44 3.11 -7.41 -2.03
N ALA A 45 3.16 -7.77 -0.76
CA ALA A 45 2.43 -8.92 -0.25
C ALA A 45 0.91 -8.75 -0.38
N ALA A 46 0.41 -7.56 -0.02
CA ALA A 46 -1.02 -7.29 -0.07
C ALA A 46 -1.55 -7.35 -1.51
N PHE A 47 -0.87 -6.72 -2.45
CA PHE A 47 -1.32 -6.70 -3.84
C PHE A 47 -1.12 -8.05 -4.53
N THR A 48 -0.18 -8.86 -4.10
CA THR A 48 -0.08 -10.23 -4.57
C THR A 48 -1.31 -11.03 -4.16
N ALA A 49 -1.69 -10.95 -2.88
CA ALA A 49 -2.87 -11.64 -2.38
C ALA A 49 -4.15 -11.14 -3.04
N ILE A 50 -4.27 -9.83 -3.20
CA ILE A 50 -5.45 -9.23 -3.85
C ILE A 50 -5.56 -9.67 -5.31
N GLY A 51 -4.43 -9.72 -6.02
CA GLY A 51 -4.42 -10.15 -7.41
C GLY A 51 -4.87 -11.58 -7.61
N GLU A 52 -4.67 -12.42 -6.61
CA GLU A 52 -5.09 -13.83 -6.64
C GLU A 52 -6.51 -14.04 -6.12
N ASP A 53 -7.14 -13.01 -5.59
CA ASP A 53 -8.49 -13.10 -5.02
C ASP A 53 -9.55 -12.75 -6.06
N ASP A 54 -10.16 -13.77 -6.65
CA ASP A 54 -11.15 -13.59 -7.69
C ASP A 54 -12.42 -12.89 -7.21
N SER A 55 -12.63 -12.80 -5.90
CA SER A 55 -13.79 -12.12 -5.34
C SER A 55 -13.62 -10.61 -5.25
N VAL A 56 -12.41 -10.10 -5.51
CA VAL A 56 -12.13 -8.67 -5.51
C VAL A 56 -12.19 -8.13 -6.93
N ASP A 57 -13.01 -7.11 -7.14
CA ASP A 57 -13.14 -6.42 -8.44
C ASP A 57 -12.52 -5.03 -8.40
N VAL A 58 -12.59 -4.37 -7.26
CA VAL A 58 -12.14 -2.99 -7.10
C VAL A 58 -11.23 -2.88 -5.89
N VAL A 59 -10.12 -2.17 -6.07
CA VAL A 59 -9.17 -1.87 -4.99
C VAL A 59 -9.10 -0.36 -4.81
N ILE A 60 -9.24 0.10 -3.58
CA ILE A 60 -9.06 1.50 -3.23
C ILE A 60 -7.77 1.60 -2.44
N LEU A 61 -6.83 2.40 -2.94
CA LEU A 61 -5.56 2.64 -2.26
C LEU A 61 -5.57 4.07 -1.73
N THR A 62 -5.38 4.22 -0.44
CA THR A 62 -5.43 5.51 0.23
C THR A 62 -4.47 5.53 1.41
N GLY A 63 -4.41 6.64 2.14
CA GLY A 63 -3.66 6.76 3.38
C GLY A 63 -4.60 6.89 4.57
N GLU A 64 -4.24 6.27 5.66
CA GLU A 64 -4.98 6.41 6.91
C GLU A 64 -4.67 7.79 7.51
N GLY A 65 -5.70 8.47 7.99
CA GLY A 65 -5.53 9.77 8.63
C GLY A 65 -5.51 10.92 7.63
N ARG A 66 -4.55 11.83 7.80
CA ARG A 66 -4.57 13.15 7.16
C ARG A 66 -3.87 13.21 5.80
N SER A 67 -3.03 12.23 5.50
CA SER A 67 -2.24 12.24 4.28
C SER A 67 -2.32 10.91 3.58
N PHE A 68 -2.34 10.95 2.24
CA PHE A 68 -2.24 9.71 1.47
C PHE A 68 -0.80 9.19 1.54
N VAL A 69 0.08 9.76 0.75
CA VAL A 69 1.51 9.45 0.78
C VAL A 69 2.25 10.77 0.60
N ALA A 70 3.10 11.11 1.55
CA ALA A 70 3.85 12.36 1.48
C ALA A 70 5.15 12.23 0.70
N GLY A 71 5.56 11.01 0.37
CA GLY A 71 6.79 10.74 -0.35
C GLY A 71 7.55 9.59 0.28
N ALA A 72 8.81 9.44 -0.06
CA ALA A 72 9.67 8.44 0.57
C ALA A 72 10.11 8.92 1.95
N ASP A 73 10.36 7.96 2.84
CA ASP A 73 10.85 8.27 4.18
C ASP A 73 12.31 8.76 4.07
N ILE A 74 12.51 10.05 4.24
CA ILE A 74 13.82 10.69 4.09
C ILE A 74 14.81 10.15 5.12
N SER A 75 14.36 9.87 6.35
CA SER A 75 15.24 9.36 7.39
C SER A 75 15.80 7.99 7.01
N GLN A 76 15.02 7.16 6.37
CA GLN A 76 15.50 5.88 5.86
C GLN A 76 16.43 6.08 4.67
N MET A 77 16.08 6.97 3.76
CA MET A 77 16.89 7.24 2.57
C MET A 77 18.26 7.81 2.93
N SER A 78 18.32 8.66 3.95
CA SER A 78 19.58 9.31 4.35
C SER A 78 20.61 8.33 4.91
N THR A 79 20.19 7.14 5.33
CA THR A 79 21.10 6.13 5.86
C THR A 79 21.52 5.11 4.81
N LEU A 80 20.95 5.17 3.60
CA LEU A 80 21.24 4.21 2.53
C LEU A 80 22.53 4.59 1.80
N ASN A 81 23.35 3.59 1.51
CA ASN A 81 24.44 3.76 0.56
C ASN A 81 23.92 3.63 -0.87
N ALA A 82 24.80 3.74 -1.87
CA ALA A 82 24.39 3.69 -3.28
C ALA A 82 23.70 2.37 -3.65
N VAL A 83 24.19 1.25 -3.12
CA VAL A 83 23.61 -0.07 -3.39
C VAL A 83 22.26 -0.21 -2.75
N GLU A 84 22.15 0.19 -1.48
CA GLU A 84 20.88 0.13 -0.75
C GLU A 84 19.85 1.07 -1.36
N GLY A 85 20.25 2.26 -1.79
CA GLY A 85 19.38 3.21 -2.47
C GLY A 85 18.84 2.66 -3.78
N LYS A 86 19.68 1.97 -4.55
CA LYS A 86 19.25 1.31 -5.77
C LYS A 86 18.24 0.21 -5.49
N ALA A 87 18.52 -0.62 -4.48
CA ALA A 87 17.62 -1.70 -4.09
C ALA A 87 16.25 -1.16 -3.63
N PHE A 88 16.26 -0.06 -2.87
CA PHE A 88 15.01 0.59 -2.43
C PHE A 88 14.21 1.10 -3.64
N GLY A 89 14.88 1.75 -4.58
CA GLY A 89 14.24 2.25 -5.80
C GLY A 89 13.66 1.13 -6.66
N GLU A 90 14.41 0.03 -6.78
CA GLU A 90 13.94 -1.14 -7.53
C GLU A 90 12.73 -1.79 -6.87
N LEU A 91 12.73 -1.89 -5.55
CA LEU A 91 11.60 -2.41 -4.81
C LEU A 91 10.36 -1.56 -5.03
N GLY A 92 10.50 -0.23 -4.92
CA GLY A 92 9.39 0.69 -5.14
C GLY A 92 8.84 0.60 -6.55
N ALA A 93 9.72 0.56 -7.55
CA ALA A 93 9.31 0.45 -8.94
C ALA A 93 8.57 -0.88 -9.19
N ALA A 94 9.08 -1.98 -8.63
CA ALA A 94 8.45 -3.29 -8.79
C ALA A 94 7.06 -3.32 -8.15
N VAL A 95 6.91 -2.74 -6.97
CA VAL A 95 5.63 -2.70 -6.27
C VAL A 95 4.60 -1.89 -7.06
N PHE A 96 4.98 -0.68 -7.50
CA PHE A 96 4.05 0.16 -8.26
C PHE A 96 3.71 -0.43 -9.62
N ARG A 97 4.65 -1.12 -10.25
CA ARG A 97 4.37 -1.85 -11.48
C ARG A 97 3.36 -2.98 -11.24
N LYS A 98 3.48 -3.69 -10.12
CA LYS A 98 2.53 -4.74 -9.76
C LYS A 98 1.12 -4.16 -9.61
N ILE A 99 1.00 -3.00 -8.96
CA ILE A 99 -0.28 -2.31 -8.80
C ILE A 99 -0.83 -1.89 -10.16
N GLU A 100 0.02 -1.32 -11.02
CA GLU A 100 -0.36 -0.85 -12.35
C GLU A 100 -0.85 -1.99 -13.24
N LEU A 101 -0.21 -3.16 -13.13
CA LEU A 101 -0.55 -4.32 -13.96
C LEU A 101 -1.64 -5.20 -13.37
N LEU A 102 -2.17 -4.83 -12.22
CA LEU A 102 -3.24 -5.59 -11.59
C LEU A 102 -4.46 -5.61 -12.51
N ASN A 103 -5.06 -6.79 -12.68
CA ASN A 103 -6.23 -6.96 -13.56
C ASN A 103 -7.55 -6.63 -12.86
N LYS A 104 -7.53 -5.59 -12.06
CA LYS A 104 -8.68 -5.10 -11.29
C LYS A 104 -8.69 -3.59 -11.40
N VAL A 105 -9.82 -2.98 -11.10
CA VAL A 105 -9.92 -1.52 -11.06
C VAL A 105 -9.24 -1.02 -9.79
N VAL A 106 -8.24 -0.17 -9.93
CA VAL A 106 -7.53 0.42 -8.79
C VAL A 106 -7.81 1.91 -8.77
N ILE A 107 -8.35 2.37 -7.66
CA ILE A 107 -8.67 3.79 -7.43
C ILE A 107 -7.71 4.33 -6.39
N LEU A 108 -6.99 5.39 -6.75
CA LEU A 108 -6.14 6.11 -5.80
C LEU A 108 -6.96 7.24 -5.20
N SER A 109 -7.17 7.17 -3.89
CA SER A 109 -7.90 8.21 -3.19
C SER A 109 -6.91 9.16 -2.53
N LEU A 110 -6.78 10.36 -3.08
CA LEU A 110 -5.89 11.39 -2.54
C LEU A 110 -6.59 12.29 -1.55
N ILE A 111 -7.92 12.15 -1.45
CA ILE A 111 -8.71 12.92 -0.52
C ILE A 111 -8.97 12.06 0.70
N HIS A 112 -8.62 12.57 1.84
CA HIS A 112 -8.98 11.97 3.11
C HIS A 112 -10.02 12.84 3.79
N ILE A 113 -10.86 12.20 4.48
CA ILE A 113 -11.98 12.87 5.11
C ILE A 113 -11.88 12.74 6.61
#